data_8af838893a89c6dbbf7f503969ed3468
#
_entry.id   8af838893a89c6dbbf7f503969ed3468
#
_cell.length_a   1.000
_cell.length_b   1.000
_cell.length_c   1.000
_cell.angle_alpha   90.00
_cell.angle_beta   90.00
_cell.angle_gamma   90.00
#
_symmetry.space_group_name_H-M   'P 1'
#
loop_
_entity.id
_entity.type
_entity.pdbx_description
1 polymer ?
#
loop_
_entity_poly.entity_id
_entity_poly.type
_entity_poly.pdbx_seq_one_letter_code
_entity_poly.pdbx_strand_id
1 'polypeptide(L)'
;MNIIVKAFACIGIAALCGAASAPESAEQLNVPFSDPSRPGTLHVSIVTGSIVVKGSATRDVIVETRGGEDPRRNVPGNAKGLRQLQQRPSISVEEQNNRMEIGSQHSNRRIDFEIEVPARTHLELSTVNSGDIRVDGVEGEIEISNVNGAIALTNVAGSVVAHTVNGRVSAVLSRVAPEKTMAFTSLNGDVDIDLPADIKANLRLRTDNGKVFTDFDLNMLPQPASTVIEDTRRTGGRYRIEGNKVIYGAVNGGGPDVEMRTFNGSIFVRKNR
;
A
#
# COMPACT_ATOMS: atom_id res chain seq x y z
N MET A 1 66.23 18.43 -49.18
CA MET A 1 65.08 18.81 -48.32
C MET A 1 63.97 17.82 -48.66
N ASN A 2 64.01 16.67 -47.95
CA ASN A 2 63.17 15.49 -48.24
C ASN A 2 61.93 15.48 -47.37
N ILE A 3 60.76 15.50 -47.97
CA ILE A 3 59.49 15.34 -47.30
C ILE A 3 59.05 13.89 -47.53
N ILE A 4 59.03 13.10 -46.42
CA ILE A 4 58.52 11.73 -46.41
C ILE A 4 57.02 11.78 -46.06
N VAL A 5 56.20 11.40 -47.04
CA VAL A 5 54.75 11.19 -46.84
C VAL A 5 54.55 9.76 -46.34
N LYS A 6 54.05 9.62 -45.10
CA LYS A 6 53.61 8.33 -44.56
C LYS A 6 52.11 8.18 -44.80
N ALA A 7 51.75 7.18 -45.58
CA ALA A 7 50.38 6.76 -45.80
C ALA A 7 49.88 6.00 -44.53
N PHE A 8 48.74 6.45 -43.98
CA PHE A 8 48.03 5.72 -42.94
C PHE A 8 46.89 4.93 -43.57
N ALA A 9 46.94 3.63 -43.42
CA ALA A 9 45.86 2.74 -43.84
C ALA A 9 44.75 2.79 -42.77
N CYS A 10 43.56 3.27 -43.12
CA CYS A 10 42.35 3.16 -42.27
C CYS A 10 41.76 1.77 -42.39
N ILE A 11 41.89 1.00 -41.31
CA ILE A 11 41.13 -0.26 -41.09
C ILE A 11 39.75 0.16 -40.59
N GLY A 12 38.74 -0.05 -41.42
CA GLY A 12 37.32 0.16 -41.03
C GLY A 12 36.82 -0.93 -40.09
N ILE A 13 36.55 -0.56 -38.86
CA ILE A 13 35.83 -1.41 -37.91
C ILE A 13 34.34 -1.13 -38.12
N ALA A 14 33.64 -2.08 -38.74
CA ALA A 14 32.20 -2.07 -38.81
C ALA A 14 31.64 -2.32 -37.36
N ALA A 15 31.19 -1.26 -36.72
CA ALA A 15 30.45 -1.39 -35.46
C ALA A 15 29.03 -1.91 -35.78
N LEU A 16 28.76 -3.15 -35.42
CA LEU A 16 27.38 -3.66 -35.31
C LEU A 16 26.68 -2.86 -34.22
N CYS A 17 25.91 -1.83 -34.60
CA CYS A 17 24.94 -1.23 -33.70
C CYS A 17 23.80 -2.23 -33.46
N GLY A 18 23.90 -3.01 -32.38
CA GLY A 18 22.75 -3.67 -31.82
C GLY A 18 21.78 -2.58 -31.35
N ALA A 19 20.61 -2.52 -31.97
CA ALA A 19 19.50 -1.68 -31.50
C ALA A 19 19.10 -2.20 -30.10
N ALA A 20 19.67 -1.64 -29.06
CA ALA A 20 19.10 -1.73 -27.73
C ALA A 20 17.77 -0.99 -27.82
N SER A 21 16.66 -1.72 -27.64
CA SER A 21 15.35 -1.11 -27.42
C SER A 21 15.48 -0.17 -26.24
N ALA A 22 15.31 1.12 -26.48
CA ALA A 22 15.24 2.11 -25.42
C ALA A 22 14.18 1.67 -24.41
N PRO A 23 14.44 1.75 -23.10
CA PRO A 23 13.41 1.48 -22.10
C PRO A 23 12.24 2.42 -22.39
N GLU A 24 11.04 1.84 -22.39
CA GLU A 24 9.78 2.56 -22.52
C GLU A 24 9.79 3.67 -21.47
N SER A 25 9.84 4.92 -21.89
CA SER A 25 9.98 6.07 -21.00
C SER A 25 8.72 6.16 -20.14
N ALA A 26 8.83 5.78 -18.87
CA ALA A 26 7.82 6.07 -17.88
C ALA A 26 7.59 7.59 -17.87
N GLU A 27 6.35 8.01 -17.94
CA GLU A 27 6.01 9.42 -17.81
C GLU A 27 6.15 9.80 -16.34
N GLN A 28 7.10 10.70 -16.06
CA GLN A 28 7.35 11.19 -14.71
C GLN A 28 6.76 12.59 -14.61
N LEU A 29 5.85 12.76 -13.66
CA LEU A 29 5.23 14.04 -13.32
C LEU A 29 5.75 14.51 -11.98
N ASN A 30 6.28 15.73 -11.91
CA ASN A 30 6.71 16.36 -10.66
C ASN A 30 5.71 17.46 -10.31
N VAL A 31 5.08 17.32 -9.14
CA VAL A 31 4.07 18.27 -8.65
C VAL A 31 4.43 18.68 -7.23
N PRO A 32 4.71 19.96 -6.97
CA PRO A 32 4.98 20.45 -5.62
C PRO A 32 3.68 20.55 -4.82
N PHE A 33 3.78 20.42 -3.49
CA PHE A 33 2.73 20.87 -2.59
C PHE A 33 2.72 22.40 -2.50
N SER A 34 1.54 23.01 -2.30
CA SER A 34 1.37 24.46 -2.15
C SER A 34 2.16 25.02 -0.96
N ASP A 35 2.28 24.27 0.13
CA ASP A 35 3.05 24.64 1.32
C ASP A 35 3.98 23.48 1.75
N PRO A 36 5.23 23.45 1.25
CA PRO A 36 6.18 22.40 1.60
C PRO A 36 6.66 22.44 3.07
N SER A 37 6.33 23.49 3.83
CA SER A 37 6.70 23.58 5.24
C SER A 37 5.81 22.74 6.17
N ARG A 38 4.64 22.34 5.70
CA ARG A 38 3.68 21.50 6.42
C ARG A 38 3.53 20.15 5.74
N PRO A 39 3.17 19.10 6.48
CA PRO A 39 2.80 17.82 5.87
C PRO A 39 1.68 18.01 4.85
N GLY A 40 1.86 17.48 3.65
CA GLY A 40 0.81 17.41 2.64
C GLY A 40 -0.01 16.13 2.80
N THR A 41 -1.14 16.06 2.11
CA THR A 41 -1.97 14.85 2.00
C THR A 41 -1.97 14.37 0.57
N LEU A 42 -1.61 13.12 0.35
CA LEU A 42 -1.72 12.46 -0.94
C LEU A 42 -2.93 11.51 -0.93
N HIS A 43 -3.88 11.77 -1.82
CA HIS A 43 -5.02 10.91 -2.07
C HIS A 43 -4.88 10.21 -3.42
N VAL A 44 -4.87 8.87 -3.43
CA VAL A 44 -4.81 8.05 -4.64
C VAL A 44 -5.94 7.05 -4.65
N SER A 45 -6.78 7.12 -5.67
CA SER A 45 -7.90 6.19 -5.82
C SER A 45 -7.93 5.60 -7.23
N ILE A 46 -7.83 4.26 -7.31
CA ILE A 46 -7.86 3.53 -8.58
C ILE A 46 -8.78 2.32 -8.51
N VAL A 47 -9.29 1.91 -9.65
CA VAL A 47 -10.13 0.70 -9.73
C VAL A 47 -9.29 -0.54 -9.95
N THR A 48 -8.29 -0.48 -10.82
CA THR A 48 -7.46 -1.65 -11.17
C THR A 48 -6.00 -1.25 -11.29
N GLY A 49 -5.13 -1.92 -10.53
CA GLY A 49 -3.69 -1.68 -10.53
C GLY A 49 -3.12 -1.61 -9.13
N SER A 50 -1.81 -1.48 -9.05
CA SER A 50 -1.05 -1.39 -7.81
C SER A 50 -0.63 0.05 -7.49
N ILE A 51 -0.47 0.34 -6.20
CA ILE A 51 0.01 1.63 -5.71
C ILE A 51 1.27 1.36 -4.88
N VAL A 52 2.39 1.93 -5.28
CA VAL A 52 3.64 1.92 -4.52
C VAL A 52 3.98 3.35 -4.15
N VAL A 53 4.08 3.64 -2.86
CA VAL A 53 4.46 4.96 -2.34
C VAL A 53 5.76 4.84 -1.56
N LYS A 54 6.72 5.72 -1.86
CA LYS A 54 8.01 5.79 -1.18
C LYS A 54 8.21 7.17 -0.58
N GLY A 55 8.44 7.23 0.72
CA GLY A 55 8.86 8.44 1.42
C GLY A 55 10.34 8.70 1.15
N SER A 56 10.66 9.90 0.75
CA SER A 56 12.03 10.30 0.46
C SER A 56 12.34 11.72 0.95
N ALA A 57 13.57 12.17 0.74
CA ALA A 57 13.99 13.53 1.09
C ALA A 57 13.57 14.57 0.02
N THR A 58 12.75 14.20 -0.93
CA THR A 58 12.22 15.12 -1.95
C THR A 58 11.31 16.17 -1.31
N ARG A 59 11.11 17.29 -2.02
CA ARG A 59 10.12 18.33 -1.66
C ARG A 59 8.85 18.20 -2.47
N ASP A 60 8.95 17.57 -3.64
CA ASP A 60 7.88 17.42 -4.61
C ASP A 60 7.37 15.99 -4.61
N VAL A 61 6.13 15.82 -5.02
CA VAL A 61 5.57 14.51 -5.33
C VAL A 61 5.95 14.14 -6.74
N ILE A 62 6.60 12.98 -6.89
CA ILE A 62 7.02 12.44 -8.17
C ILE A 62 6.11 11.26 -8.50
N VAL A 63 5.38 11.34 -9.59
CA VAL A 63 4.43 10.31 -10.01
C VAL A 63 4.95 9.65 -11.28
N GLU A 64 5.19 8.37 -11.20
CA GLU A 64 5.49 7.51 -12.34
C GLU A 64 4.33 6.54 -12.56
N THR A 65 3.94 6.36 -13.79
CA THR A 65 2.91 5.39 -14.15
C THR A 65 3.50 4.30 -15.02
N ARG A 66 3.17 3.07 -14.68
CA ARG A 66 3.43 1.90 -15.51
C ARG A 66 2.10 1.26 -15.83
N GLY A 67 1.82 1.07 -17.07
CA GLY A 67 0.59 0.38 -17.46
C GLY A 67 0.27 0.64 -18.92
N GLY A 68 -0.35 -0.31 -19.48
CA GLY A 68 -0.81 -0.34 -20.84
C GLY A 68 -1.66 -1.58 -21.03
N GLU A 69 -2.47 -1.60 -22.06
CA GLU A 69 -3.15 -2.84 -22.44
C GLU A 69 -2.09 -3.90 -22.75
N ASP A 70 -2.31 -5.13 -22.24
CA ASP A 70 -1.58 -6.29 -22.72
C ASP A 70 -1.75 -6.34 -24.27
N PRO A 71 -0.67 -6.16 -25.05
CA PRO A 71 -0.77 -6.14 -26.51
C PRO A 71 -1.40 -7.41 -27.11
N ARG A 72 -1.52 -8.46 -26.31
CA ARG A 72 -2.10 -9.76 -26.69
C ARG A 72 -3.59 -9.88 -26.39
N ARG A 73 -4.16 -8.92 -25.66
CA ARG A 73 -5.57 -8.95 -25.26
C ARG A 73 -6.40 -8.20 -26.30
N ASN A 74 -7.21 -8.93 -27.07
CA ASN A 74 -8.18 -8.41 -28.05
C ASN A 74 -7.62 -7.63 -29.26
N VAL A 75 -6.72 -8.22 -30.01
CA VAL A 75 -6.48 -7.74 -31.37
C VAL A 75 -7.67 -8.22 -32.24
N PRO A 76 -8.52 -7.28 -32.72
CA PRO A 76 -9.62 -7.65 -33.61
C PRO A 76 -9.10 -8.37 -34.87
N GLY A 77 -9.81 -9.40 -35.30
CA GLY A 77 -9.36 -10.19 -36.46
C GLY A 77 -9.12 -9.38 -37.76
N ASN A 78 -9.73 -8.21 -37.85
CA ASN A 78 -9.53 -7.25 -38.95
C ASN A 78 -8.29 -6.34 -38.78
N ALA A 79 -7.57 -6.45 -37.66
CA ALA A 79 -6.34 -5.68 -37.42
C ALA A 79 -5.07 -6.40 -37.88
N LYS A 80 -5.19 -7.51 -38.58
CA LYS A 80 -4.06 -8.28 -39.11
C LYS A 80 -3.22 -7.42 -40.07
N GLY A 81 -1.95 -7.20 -39.73
CA GLY A 81 -1.04 -6.35 -40.50
C GLY A 81 -1.08 -4.85 -40.14
N LEU A 82 -1.94 -4.43 -39.23
CA LEU A 82 -1.95 -3.05 -38.74
C LEU A 82 -1.11 -2.94 -37.46
N ARG A 83 -0.45 -1.79 -37.27
CA ARG A 83 0.26 -1.45 -36.02
C ARG A 83 -0.72 -0.77 -35.07
N GLN A 84 -0.89 -1.35 -33.88
CA GLN A 84 -1.67 -0.70 -32.83
C GLN A 84 -0.92 0.54 -32.34
N LEU A 85 -1.59 1.69 -32.35
CA LEU A 85 -1.08 2.89 -31.67
C LEU A 85 -1.53 2.82 -30.22
N GLN A 86 -0.57 2.76 -29.31
CA GLN A 86 -0.86 2.76 -27.87
C GLN A 86 -1.32 4.15 -27.43
N GLN A 87 -2.50 4.21 -26.84
CA GLN A 87 -2.92 5.39 -26.11
C GLN A 87 -2.36 5.32 -24.70
N ARG A 88 -1.66 6.36 -24.26
CA ARG A 88 -1.17 6.47 -22.89
C ARG A 88 -2.34 6.51 -21.91
N PRO A 89 -2.20 5.95 -20.69
CA PRO A 89 -3.23 6.10 -19.68
C PRO A 89 -3.42 7.58 -19.35
N SER A 90 -4.67 8.02 -19.35
CA SER A 90 -5.01 9.38 -18.92
C SER A 90 -5.14 9.39 -17.42
N ILE A 91 -4.20 10.03 -16.73
CA ILE A 91 -4.23 10.29 -15.31
C ILE A 91 -4.56 11.76 -15.07
N SER A 92 -5.23 12.06 -13.98
CA SER A 92 -5.39 13.42 -13.45
C SER A 92 -4.60 13.54 -12.16
N VAL A 93 -3.88 14.65 -12.04
CA VAL A 93 -3.20 15.05 -10.81
C VAL A 93 -3.66 16.46 -10.51
N GLU A 94 -4.30 16.65 -9.39
CA GLU A 94 -4.80 17.95 -8.93
C GLU A 94 -4.24 18.22 -7.53
N GLU A 95 -3.72 19.41 -7.32
CA GLU A 95 -3.24 19.86 -6.02
C GLU A 95 -4.00 21.11 -5.60
N GLN A 96 -4.57 21.10 -4.39
CA GLN A 96 -5.23 22.24 -3.79
C GLN A 96 -5.08 22.21 -2.26
N ASN A 97 -4.63 23.32 -1.69
CA ASN A 97 -4.53 23.48 -0.22
C ASN A 97 -3.67 22.40 0.47
N ASN A 98 -2.57 22.02 -0.11
CA ASN A 98 -1.66 20.96 0.39
C ASN A 98 -2.26 19.55 0.35
N ARG A 99 -3.32 19.36 -0.44
CA ARG A 99 -3.93 18.06 -0.74
C ARG A 99 -3.76 17.78 -2.23
N MET A 100 -3.12 16.68 -2.54
CA MET A 100 -2.91 16.20 -3.91
C MET A 100 -3.81 15.00 -4.17
N GLU A 101 -4.59 15.06 -5.23
CA GLU A 101 -5.48 13.99 -5.67
C GLU A 101 -4.95 13.40 -6.98
N ILE A 102 -4.73 12.09 -6.98
CA ILE A 102 -4.31 11.35 -8.16
C ILE A 102 -5.38 10.34 -8.49
N GLY A 103 -5.88 10.41 -9.71
CA GLY A 103 -6.91 9.53 -10.21
C GLY A 103 -6.68 9.08 -11.64
N SER A 104 -7.42 8.07 -12.04
CA SER A 104 -7.48 7.61 -13.42
C SER A 104 -8.84 7.91 -14.02
N GLN A 105 -8.86 8.56 -15.18
CA GLN A 105 -10.11 8.83 -15.91
C GLN A 105 -10.72 7.59 -16.57
N HIS A 106 -10.00 6.45 -16.61
CA HIS A 106 -10.46 5.22 -17.26
C HIS A 106 -10.44 4.06 -16.27
N SER A 107 -11.62 3.65 -15.80
CA SER A 107 -11.79 2.57 -14.84
C SER A 107 -11.47 1.16 -15.35
N ASN A 108 -11.40 0.97 -16.67
CA ASN A 108 -11.24 -0.36 -17.29
C ASN A 108 -9.79 -0.74 -17.65
N ARG A 109 -8.82 0.14 -17.42
CA ARG A 109 -7.41 -0.14 -17.68
C ARG A 109 -6.64 -0.31 -16.40
N ARG A 110 -5.72 -1.27 -16.39
CA ARG A 110 -4.77 -1.43 -15.30
C ARG A 110 -3.76 -0.29 -15.35
N ILE A 111 -3.59 0.42 -14.24
CA ILE A 111 -2.57 1.45 -14.07
C ILE A 111 -1.85 1.16 -12.76
N ASP A 112 -0.54 0.94 -12.85
CA ASP A 112 0.32 0.77 -11.69
C ASP A 112 1.03 2.10 -11.42
N PHE A 113 0.86 2.64 -10.21
CA PHE A 113 1.49 3.88 -9.76
C PHE A 113 2.73 3.58 -8.94
N GLU A 114 3.82 4.28 -9.25
CA GLU A 114 4.99 4.41 -8.37
C GLU A 114 5.15 5.89 -8.03
N ILE A 115 5.02 6.22 -6.75
CA ILE A 115 4.94 7.61 -6.29
C ILE A 115 6.00 7.83 -5.22
N GLU A 116 6.86 8.83 -5.42
CA GLU A 116 7.73 9.32 -4.36
C GLU A 116 7.11 10.56 -3.74
N VAL A 117 7.13 10.61 -2.40
CA VAL A 117 6.56 11.73 -1.62
C VAL A 117 7.59 12.23 -0.60
N PRO A 118 7.48 13.48 -0.13
CA PRO A 118 8.19 13.90 1.06
C PRO A 118 7.89 12.93 2.21
N ALA A 119 8.91 12.54 2.99
CA ALA A 119 8.74 11.54 4.05
C ALA A 119 7.60 11.89 5.02
N ARG A 120 7.37 13.19 5.28
CA ARG A 120 6.27 13.68 6.13
C ARG A 120 5.03 13.99 5.30
N THR A 121 4.31 12.96 4.85
CA THR A 121 3.10 13.07 4.03
C THR A 121 2.01 12.18 4.61
N HIS A 122 0.78 12.70 4.71
CA HIS A 122 -0.40 11.90 5.01
C HIS A 122 -0.85 11.16 3.74
N LEU A 123 -1.27 9.92 3.89
CA LEU A 123 -1.66 9.07 2.75
C LEU A 123 -3.09 8.59 2.89
N GLU A 124 -3.87 8.73 1.83
CA GLU A 124 -5.19 8.14 1.65
C GLU A 124 -5.17 7.33 0.35
N LEU A 125 -5.02 6.00 0.46
CA LEU A 125 -4.79 5.14 -0.70
C LEU A 125 -5.93 4.13 -0.86
N SER A 126 -6.46 3.99 -2.07
CA SER A 126 -7.50 2.99 -2.33
C SER A 126 -7.34 2.29 -3.67
N THR A 127 -7.57 0.96 -3.68
CA THR A 127 -7.69 0.17 -4.90
C THR A 127 -8.73 -0.93 -4.72
N VAL A 128 -9.38 -1.33 -5.82
CA VAL A 128 -10.46 -2.31 -5.77
C VAL A 128 -10.05 -3.65 -6.38
N ASN A 129 -9.52 -3.63 -7.61
CA ASN A 129 -9.25 -4.84 -8.37
C ASN A 129 -7.76 -5.06 -8.63
N SER A 130 -7.29 -6.26 -8.28
CA SER A 130 -6.02 -6.84 -8.74
C SER A 130 -4.80 -5.95 -8.54
N GLY A 131 -4.63 -5.36 -7.35
CA GLY A 131 -3.44 -4.58 -7.05
C GLY A 131 -3.08 -4.59 -5.57
N ASP A 132 -1.79 -4.67 -5.31
CA ASP A 132 -1.25 -4.50 -3.96
C ASP A 132 -0.99 -3.03 -3.70
N ILE A 133 -1.09 -2.62 -2.44
CA ILE A 133 -0.65 -1.32 -1.98
C ILE A 133 0.60 -1.51 -1.14
N ARG A 134 1.69 -0.82 -1.51
CA ARG A 134 2.96 -0.84 -0.77
C ARG A 134 3.36 0.58 -0.40
N VAL A 135 3.74 0.77 0.86
CA VAL A 135 4.24 2.05 1.37
C VAL A 135 5.55 1.80 2.10
N ASP A 136 6.56 2.59 1.79
CA ASP A 136 7.86 2.51 2.45
C ASP A 136 8.35 3.88 2.88
N GLY A 137 8.84 3.99 4.13
CA GLY A 137 9.54 5.16 4.62
C GLY A 137 8.70 6.43 4.83
N VAL A 138 7.37 6.31 5.03
CA VAL A 138 6.48 7.46 5.20
C VAL A 138 6.16 7.69 6.67
N GLU A 139 6.16 8.96 7.09
CA GLU A 139 5.78 9.43 8.42
C GLU A 139 4.53 10.31 8.34
N GLY A 140 3.41 9.83 8.89
CA GLY A 140 2.16 10.58 8.86
C GLY A 140 0.95 9.75 9.29
N GLU A 141 -0.22 10.25 8.93
CA GLU A 141 -1.46 9.49 9.03
C GLU A 141 -1.64 8.72 7.73
N ILE A 142 -1.79 7.40 7.83
CA ILE A 142 -1.87 6.51 6.69
C ILE A 142 -3.21 5.78 6.74
N GLU A 143 -4.07 6.04 5.77
CA GLU A 143 -5.34 5.36 5.58
C GLU A 143 -5.31 4.58 4.27
N ILE A 144 -5.53 3.27 4.33
CA ILE A 144 -5.45 2.38 3.18
C ILE A 144 -6.66 1.47 3.12
N SER A 145 -7.32 1.46 1.97
CA SER A 145 -8.41 0.56 1.66
C SER A 145 -8.13 -0.24 0.40
N ASN A 146 -8.17 -1.57 0.50
CA ASN A 146 -8.02 -2.47 -0.64
C ASN A 146 -9.18 -3.47 -0.64
N VAL A 147 -9.59 -3.93 -1.81
CA VAL A 147 -10.58 -5.02 -1.88
C VAL A 147 -9.90 -6.33 -2.27
N ASN A 148 -9.12 -6.34 -3.35
CA ASN A 148 -8.47 -7.56 -3.83
C ASN A 148 -6.97 -7.35 -4.02
N GLY A 149 -6.21 -7.50 -2.94
CA GLY A 149 -4.76 -7.38 -2.92
C GLY A 149 -4.22 -7.21 -1.51
N ALA A 150 -2.93 -7.41 -1.38
CA ALA A 150 -2.23 -7.25 -0.12
C ALA A 150 -1.91 -5.76 0.18
N ILE A 151 -1.79 -5.47 1.48
CA ILE A 151 -1.27 -4.19 1.98
C ILE A 151 0.06 -4.49 2.67
N ALA A 152 1.12 -3.81 2.26
CA ALA A 152 2.44 -3.95 2.84
C ALA A 152 3.03 -2.57 3.19
N LEU A 153 3.29 -2.34 4.46
CA LEU A 153 3.87 -1.12 4.99
C LEU A 153 5.24 -1.43 5.57
N THR A 154 6.26 -0.68 5.18
CA THR A 154 7.64 -0.89 5.65
C THR A 154 8.20 0.44 6.16
N ASN A 155 8.85 0.41 7.32
CA ASN A 155 9.49 1.60 7.92
C ASN A 155 8.56 2.81 8.05
N VAL A 156 7.29 2.60 8.34
CA VAL A 156 6.32 3.68 8.50
C VAL A 156 6.30 4.20 9.94
N ALA A 157 6.00 5.48 10.09
CA ALA A 157 5.86 6.13 11.38
C ALA A 157 4.57 6.94 11.46
N GLY A 158 3.91 6.93 12.63
CA GLY A 158 2.68 7.68 12.86
C GLY A 158 1.50 6.81 13.21
N SER A 159 0.35 7.04 12.59
CA SER A 159 -0.86 6.24 12.77
C SER A 159 -1.29 5.57 11.48
N VAL A 160 -1.79 4.34 11.58
CA VAL A 160 -2.17 3.52 10.44
C VAL A 160 -3.57 2.96 10.61
N VAL A 161 -4.40 3.14 9.58
CA VAL A 161 -5.66 2.42 9.39
C VAL A 161 -5.58 1.69 8.06
N ALA A 162 -5.49 0.37 8.09
CA ALA A 162 -5.35 -0.47 6.90
C ALA A 162 -6.44 -1.53 6.85
N HIS A 163 -7.19 -1.53 5.76
CA HIS A 163 -8.29 -2.46 5.55
C HIS A 163 -8.17 -3.16 4.19
N THR A 164 -8.32 -4.48 4.19
CA THR A 164 -8.48 -5.25 2.95
C THR A 164 -9.57 -6.31 3.08
N VAL A 165 -10.18 -6.68 1.96
CA VAL A 165 -11.13 -7.81 1.95
C VAL A 165 -10.40 -9.12 1.64
N ASN A 166 -9.66 -9.17 0.54
CA ASN A 166 -8.96 -10.38 0.11
C ASN A 166 -7.46 -10.08 -0.03
N GLY A 167 -6.71 -10.33 1.04
CA GLY A 167 -5.27 -10.13 1.06
C GLY A 167 -4.70 -10.09 2.47
N ARG A 168 -3.40 -10.23 2.55
CA ARG A 168 -2.65 -10.05 3.80
C ARG A 168 -2.51 -8.55 4.09
N VAL A 169 -2.57 -8.19 5.37
CA VAL A 169 -2.11 -6.89 5.86
C VAL A 169 -0.80 -7.11 6.62
N SER A 170 0.28 -6.50 6.16
CA SER A 170 1.58 -6.53 6.84
C SER A 170 2.09 -5.12 7.09
N ALA A 171 2.61 -4.86 8.29
CA ALA A 171 3.18 -3.55 8.61
C ALA A 171 4.39 -3.68 9.54
N VAL A 172 5.45 -2.96 9.22
CA VAL A 172 6.61 -2.75 10.09
C VAL A 172 6.63 -1.28 10.47
N LEU A 173 6.29 -0.99 11.74
CA LEU A 173 6.25 0.37 12.25
C LEU A 173 7.56 0.71 12.96
N SER A 174 8.19 1.79 12.55
CA SER A 174 9.41 2.32 13.18
C SER A 174 9.08 3.17 14.42
N ARG A 175 7.95 3.88 14.39
CA ARG A 175 7.43 4.71 15.48
C ARG A 175 5.93 4.83 15.39
N VAL A 176 5.26 4.86 16.53
CA VAL A 176 3.80 4.99 16.65
C VAL A 176 3.44 6.35 17.25
N ALA A 177 2.39 6.98 16.74
CA ALA A 177 1.86 8.21 17.31
C ALA A 177 1.23 7.92 18.69
N PRO A 178 1.64 8.59 19.78
CA PRO A 178 1.32 8.18 21.15
C PRO A 178 -0.15 8.36 21.56
N GLU A 179 -0.94 9.09 20.78
CA GLU A 179 -2.34 9.41 21.13
C GLU A 179 -3.35 8.94 20.07
N LYS A 180 -2.88 8.29 19.00
CA LYS A 180 -3.74 7.88 17.91
C LYS A 180 -4.01 6.38 17.92
N THR A 181 -5.27 6.02 17.72
CA THR A 181 -5.68 4.63 17.51
C THR A 181 -5.21 4.12 16.15
N MET A 182 -4.93 2.84 16.07
CA MET A 182 -4.58 2.15 14.83
C MET A 182 -5.50 0.97 14.59
N ALA A 183 -5.74 0.65 13.32
CA ALA A 183 -6.57 -0.49 12.96
C ALA A 183 -6.00 -1.22 11.74
N PHE A 184 -5.87 -2.54 11.86
CA PHE A 184 -5.42 -3.43 10.79
C PHE A 184 -6.45 -4.54 10.59
N THR A 185 -7.12 -4.54 9.45
CA THR A 185 -8.25 -5.44 9.22
C THR A 185 -8.13 -6.16 7.90
N SER A 186 -8.32 -7.48 7.93
CA SER A 186 -8.54 -8.30 6.74
C SER A 186 -9.80 -9.13 6.91
N LEU A 187 -10.52 -9.40 5.82
CA LEU A 187 -11.57 -10.42 5.85
C LEU A 187 -10.97 -11.80 5.56
N ASN A 188 -10.20 -11.92 4.49
CA ASN A 188 -9.56 -13.15 4.05
C ASN A 188 -8.05 -12.94 3.87
N GLY A 189 -7.31 -13.17 4.94
CA GLY A 189 -5.85 -13.06 4.97
C GLY A 189 -5.32 -12.84 6.38
N ASP A 190 -4.03 -13.06 6.54
CA ASP A 190 -3.34 -12.84 7.79
C ASP A 190 -3.12 -11.34 8.05
N VAL A 191 -3.08 -10.97 9.32
CA VAL A 191 -2.65 -9.66 9.81
C VAL A 191 -1.32 -9.85 10.54
N ASP A 192 -0.25 -9.24 10.02
CA ASP A 192 1.14 -9.47 10.45
C ASP A 192 1.82 -8.13 10.73
N ILE A 193 1.95 -7.77 12.01
CA ILE A 193 2.33 -6.42 12.41
C ILE A 193 3.54 -6.47 13.34
N ASP A 194 4.61 -5.79 12.94
CA ASP A 194 5.80 -5.57 13.73
C ASP A 194 5.74 -4.17 14.36
N LEU A 195 5.72 -4.12 15.68
CA LEU A 195 5.61 -2.90 16.49
C LEU A 195 6.93 -2.62 17.22
N PRO A 196 7.26 -1.35 17.53
CA PRO A 196 8.41 -1.04 18.38
C PRO A 196 8.34 -1.78 19.71
N ALA A 197 9.47 -2.32 20.17
CA ALA A 197 9.51 -3.13 21.39
C ALA A 197 9.11 -2.35 22.65
N ASP A 198 9.28 -1.04 22.66
CA ASP A 198 8.94 -0.11 23.74
C ASP A 198 7.53 0.52 23.63
N ILE A 199 6.75 0.09 22.65
CA ILE A 199 5.38 0.62 22.43
C ILE A 199 4.55 0.47 23.71
N LYS A 200 3.78 1.51 24.03
CA LYS A 200 2.72 1.48 25.03
C LYS A 200 1.39 1.47 24.32
N ALA A 201 0.67 0.35 24.39
CA ALA A 201 -0.58 0.19 23.65
C ALA A 201 -1.53 -0.79 24.35
N ASN A 202 -2.81 -0.64 24.07
CA ASN A 202 -3.83 -1.64 24.35
C ASN A 202 -4.11 -2.41 23.07
N LEU A 203 -3.84 -3.69 23.05
CA LEU A 203 -4.08 -4.55 21.89
C LEU A 203 -5.49 -5.14 21.97
N ARG A 204 -6.23 -5.00 20.88
CA ARG A 204 -7.52 -5.63 20.68
C ARG A 204 -7.43 -6.55 19.47
N LEU A 205 -7.31 -7.86 19.73
CA LEU A 205 -7.01 -8.87 18.73
C LEU A 205 -8.21 -9.79 18.53
N ARG A 206 -8.70 -9.92 17.30
CA ARG A 206 -9.82 -10.79 16.97
C ARG A 206 -9.58 -11.56 15.69
N THR A 207 -9.66 -12.87 15.77
CA THR A 207 -9.81 -13.75 14.60
C THR A 207 -11.00 -14.68 14.82
N ASP A 208 -11.80 -14.88 13.78
CA ASP A 208 -12.92 -15.82 13.85
C ASP A 208 -12.49 -17.24 13.43
N ASN A 209 -11.65 -17.36 12.39
CA ASN A 209 -11.10 -18.63 11.88
C ASN A 209 -9.57 -18.54 11.73
N GLY A 210 -8.86 -18.61 12.86
CA GLY A 210 -7.40 -18.54 12.89
C GLY A 210 -6.85 -18.56 14.29
N LYS A 211 -5.58 -18.18 14.42
CA LYS A 211 -4.86 -18.13 15.69
C LYS A 211 -4.19 -16.78 15.88
N VAL A 212 -3.94 -16.42 17.13
CA VAL A 212 -3.21 -15.20 17.49
C VAL A 212 -1.86 -15.59 18.08
N PHE A 213 -0.80 -14.97 17.56
CA PHE A 213 0.58 -15.19 18.01
C PHE A 213 1.20 -13.83 18.34
N THR A 214 1.95 -13.77 19.45
CA THR A 214 2.71 -12.59 19.84
C THR A 214 3.94 -12.96 20.64
N ASP A 215 4.99 -12.15 20.54
CA ASP A 215 6.18 -12.21 21.41
C ASP A 215 6.19 -11.07 22.45
N PHE A 216 5.13 -10.26 22.49
CA PHE A 216 4.94 -9.29 23.58
C PHE A 216 4.40 -9.94 24.84
N ASP A 217 4.87 -9.45 25.99
CA ASP A 217 4.28 -9.78 27.28
C ASP A 217 2.98 -8.97 27.45
N LEU A 218 1.83 -9.66 27.39
CA LEU A 218 0.52 -9.04 27.48
C LEU A 218 -0.02 -9.13 28.91
N ASN A 219 -0.32 -7.97 29.52
CA ASN A 219 -1.18 -7.90 30.70
C ASN A 219 -2.63 -8.00 30.24
N MET A 220 -3.25 -9.16 30.44
CA MET A 220 -4.63 -9.39 30.02
C MET A 220 -5.58 -8.42 30.71
N LEU A 221 -6.34 -7.66 29.93
CA LEU A 221 -7.35 -6.75 30.42
C LEU A 221 -8.69 -7.48 30.58
N PRO A 222 -9.54 -7.07 31.57
CA PRO A 222 -10.88 -7.60 31.69
C PRO A 222 -11.66 -7.41 30.38
N GLN A 223 -12.21 -8.49 29.87
CA GLN A 223 -13.06 -8.40 28.69
C GLN A 223 -14.39 -7.74 29.07
N PRO A 224 -14.87 -6.75 28.27
CA PRO A 224 -16.25 -6.32 28.40
C PRO A 224 -17.15 -7.55 28.25
N ALA A 225 -18.05 -7.77 29.18
CA ALA A 225 -18.97 -8.89 29.15
C ALA A 225 -19.97 -8.71 27.97
N SER A 226 -19.53 -9.06 26.76
CA SER A 226 -20.41 -9.09 25.60
C SER A 226 -20.68 -10.54 25.21
N THR A 227 -21.43 -11.22 26.06
CA THR A 227 -22.12 -12.45 25.67
C THR A 227 -23.40 -12.02 24.96
N VAL A 228 -23.46 -12.19 23.66
CA VAL A 228 -24.72 -12.01 22.94
C VAL A 228 -25.58 -13.22 23.26
N ILE A 229 -26.63 -13.01 24.04
CA ILE A 229 -27.64 -14.02 24.35
C ILE A 229 -28.84 -13.71 23.47
N GLU A 230 -29.06 -14.50 22.44
CA GLU A 230 -30.26 -14.46 21.61
C GLU A 230 -31.20 -15.60 22.07
N ASP A 231 -32.27 -15.24 22.76
CA ASP A 231 -33.31 -16.21 23.17
C ASP A 231 -34.62 -15.92 22.44
N THR A 232 -34.80 -16.57 21.31
CA THR A 232 -36.03 -16.48 20.51
C THR A 232 -36.92 -17.72 20.66
N ARG A 233 -36.69 -18.59 21.66
CA ARG A 233 -37.45 -19.85 21.87
C ARG A 233 -38.95 -19.62 22.08
N ARG A 234 -39.34 -18.49 22.67
CA ARG A 234 -40.75 -18.14 22.88
C ARG A 234 -41.53 -17.89 21.58
N THR A 235 -40.85 -17.58 20.49
CA THR A 235 -41.41 -17.31 19.15
C THR A 235 -41.08 -18.39 18.13
N GLY A 236 -40.71 -19.61 18.62
CA GLY A 236 -40.35 -20.72 17.74
C GLY A 236 -38.90 -20.65 17.22
N GLY A 237 -38.10 -19.74 17.75
CA GLY A 237 -36.68 -19.57 17.38
C GLY A 237 -35.70 -20.40 18.25
N ARG A 238 -34.45 -20.01 18.24
CA ARG A 238 -33.35 -20.72 18.90
C ARG A 238 -32.77 -19.95 20.11
N TYR A 239 -32.11 -20.67 20.99
CA TYR A 239 -31.26 -20.09 22.00
C TYR A 239 -29.81 -20.14 21.52
N ARG A 240 -29.13 -18.97 21.45
CA ARG A 240 -27.75 -18.85 21.01
C ARG A 240 -26.96 -18.03 22.01
N ILE A 241 -25.85 -18.57 22.43
CA ILE A 241 -24.84 -17.85 23.21
C ILE A 241 -23.59 -17.78 22.37
N GLU A 242 -23.14 -16.58 22.05
CA GLU A 242 -21.85 -16.35 21.44
C GLU A 242 -20.89 -15.72 22.46
N GLY A 243 -19.83 -16.46 22.76
CA GLY A 243 -18.71 -15.93 23.53
C GLY A 243 -17.88 -14.96 22.71
N ASN A 244 -17.39 -13.91 23.33
CA ASN A 244 -16.47 -12.96 22.69
C ASN A 244 -15.10 -13.62 22.50
N LYS A 245 -14.65 -13.71 21.22
CA LYS A 245 -13.32 -14.26 20.86
C LYS A 245 -12.24 -13.17 20.83
N VAL A 246 -12.47 -12.01 21.42
CA VAL A 246 -11.54 -10.90 21.40
C VAL A 246 -10.54 -11.04 22.54
N ILE A 247 -9.27 -10.91 22.23
CA ILE A 247 -8.18 -10.84 23.22
C ILE A 247 -7.91 -9.36 23.49
N TYR A 248 -8.01 -8.96 24.75
CA TYR A 248 -7.64 -7.62 25.22
C TYR A 248 -6.40 -7.72 26.09
N GLY A 249 -5.35 -6.99 25.73
CA GLY A 249 -4.10 -7.00 26.49
C GLY A 249 -3.38 -5.66 26.43
N ALA A 250 -2.81 -5.23 27.56
CA ALA A 250 -1.96 -4.05 27.62
C ALA A 250 -0.49 -4.44 27.45
N VAL A 251 0.23 -3.70 26.62
CA VAL A 251 1.67 -3.79 26.42
C VAL A 251 2.34 -2.61 27.11
N ASN A 252 3.39 -2.87 27.89
CA ASN A 252 4.21 -1.86 28.59
C ASN A 252 3.39 -0.83 29.39
N GLY A 253 2.31 -1.29 30.06
CA GLY A 253 1.45 -0.46 30.89
C GLY A 253 0.26 0.16 30.16
N GLY A 254 0.05 -0.17 28.89
CA GLY A 254 -1.09 0.31 28.09
C GLY A 254 -0.89 1.70 27.48
N GLY A 255 -1.79 2.07 26.59
CA GLY A 255 -1.75 3.31 25.81
C GLY A 255 -2.90 3.37 24.82
N PRO A 256 -2.73 4.00 23.64
CA PRO A 256 -3.74 4.02 22.58
C PRO A 256 -4.12 2.62 22.13
N ASP A 257 -5.35 2.49 21.63
CA ASP A 257 -5.87 1.22 21.16
C ASP A 257 -5.28 0.86 19.78
N VAL A 258 -4.83 -0.39 19.66
CA VAL A 258 -4.41 -1.00 18.40
C VAL A 258 -5.32 -2.19 18.13
N GLU A 259 -6.22 -2.03 17.16
CA GLU A 259 -7.14 -3.08 16.77
C GLU A 259 -6.56 -3.89 15.61
N MET A 260 -6.53 -5.21 15.76
CA MET A 260 -6.18 -6.15 14.70
C MET A 260 -7.29 -7.17 14.55
N ARG A 261 -7.82 -7.27 13.33
CA ARG A 261 -8.96 -8.14 13.06
C ARG A 261 -8.81 -8.88 11.76
N THR A 262 -9.11 -10.18 11.78
CA THR A 262 -9.33 -10.96 10.58
C THR A 262 -10.51 -11.92 10.77
N PHE A 263 -11.17 -12.30 9.68
CA PHE A 263 -12.19 -13.34 9.73
C PHE A 263 -11.61 -14.71 9.41
N ASN A 264 -10.90 -14.83 8.27
CA ASN A 264 -10.19 -16.03 7.84
C ASN A 264 -8.69 -15.74 7.74
N GLY A 265 -7.94 -16.04 8.80
CA GLY A 265 -6.51 -15.82 8.86
C GLY A 265 -6.02 -15.75 10.30
N SER A 266 -4.72 -15.73 10.46
CA SER A 266 -4.06 -15.60 11.76
C SER A 266 -3.55 -14.18 11.97
N ILE A 267 -3.39 -13.80 13.24
CA ILE A 267 -2.84 -12.51 13.65
C ILE A 267 -1.47 -12.78 14.26
N PHE A 268 -0.47 -12.06 13.76
CA PHE A 268 0.89 -12.08 14.26
C PHE A 268 1.26 -10.68 14.73
N VAL A 269 1.68 -10.55 15.99
CA VAL A 269 2.14 -9.28 16.56
C VAL A 269 3.54 -9.50 17.10
N ARG A 270 4.53 -8.83 16.49
CA ARG A 270 5.95 -9.02 16.84
C ARG A 270 6.60 -7.74 17.30
N LYS A 271 7.66 -7.90 18.06
CA LYS A 271 8.58 -6.81 18.37
C LYS A 271 9.47 -6.54 17.17
N ASN A 272 9.47 -5.30 16.71
CA ASN A 272 10.44 -4.85 15.72
C ASN A 272 11.85 -4.92 16.32
N ARG A 273 12.79 -5.48 15.56
CA ARG A 273 14.18 -5.72 16.00
C ARG A 273 15.13 -4.64 15.49
#